data_37fc6f9d23ab0c2db9ac942938cd3724
#
_entry.id   37fc6f9d23ab0c2db9ac942938cd3724
#
_cell.length_a   1.000
_cell.length_b   1.000
_cell.length_c   1.000
_cell.angle_alpha   90.00
_cell.angle_beta   90.00
_cell.angle_gamma   90.00
#
_symmetry.space_group_name_H-M   'P 1'
#
loop_
_entity.id
_entity.type
_entity.pdbx_description
1 polymer ?
#
loop_
_entity_poly.entity_id
_entity_poly.type
_entity_poly.pdbx_seq_one_letter_code
_entity_poly.pdbx_strand_id
1 'polypeptide(L)'
;MKTLTSNKAFWLLLVICVVTILPFLGLPEYHTKGEPRESIVSYSMLESDNWILPRNNGGEIPYKPPFFHWTIAAVSTLNGGQVTEMTSRLPSAIALISMTLFGFLFFAKRKGTEVALLTAFITLTNFELHRAG
;
A
#
# COMPACT_ATOMS: atom_id res chain seq x y z
N MET A 1 8.98 24.45 25.08
CA MET A 1 8.27 23.32 24.45
C MET A 1 9.13 22.08 24.61
N LYS A 2 8.60 20.99 25.19
CA LYS A 2 9.36 19.72 25.24
C LYS A 2 9.43 19.15 23.81
N THR A 3 10.62 19.10 23.24
CA THR A 3 10.85 18.47 21.94
C THR A 3 10.46 16.99 22.03
N LEU A 4 9.66 16.53 21.07
CA LEU A 4 9.23 15.14 21.03
C LEU A 4 10.46 14.26 20.76
N THR A 5 10.71 13.28 21.65
CA THR A 5 11.82 12.34 21.45
C THR A 5 11.57 11.53 20.18
N SER A 6 12.60 11.29 19.38
CA SER A 6 12.49 10.59 18.07
C SER A 6 11.71 9.26 18.15
N ASN A 7 11.90 8.47 19.20
CA ASN A 7 11.14 7.22 19.40
C ASN A 7 9.64 7.46 19.61
N LYS A 8 9.26 8.47 20.40
CA LYS A 8 7.84 8.80 20.61
C LYS A 8 7.20 9.32 19.32
N ALA A 9 7.94 10.15 18.57
CA ALA A 9 7.49 10.65 17.29
C ALA A 9 7.28 9.53 16.26
N PHE A 10 8.18 8.53 16.23
CA PHE A 10 8.05 7.36 15.35
C PHE A 10 6.76 6.56 15.65
N TRP A 11 6.51 6.22 16.90
CA TRP A 11 5.31 5.46 17.27
C TRP A 11 4.03 6.25 17.05
N LEU A 12 4.05 7.55 17.32
CA LEU A 12 2.91 8.43 17.03
C LEU A 12 2.64 8.47 15.51
N LEU A 13 3.69 8.63 14.70
CA LEU A 13 3.57 8.61 13.24
C LEU A 13 3.03 7.29 12.72
N LEU A 14 3.51 6.15 13.25
CA LEU A 14 3.00 4.83 12.90
C LEU A 14 1.49 4.71 13.19
N VAL A 15 1.06 5.13 14.38
CA VAL A 15 -0.36 5.11 14.76
C VAL A 15 -1.18 6.01 13.82
N ILE A 16 -0.69 7.20 13.49
CA ILE A 16 -1.36 8.09 12.54
C ILE A 16 -1.49 7.41 11.17
N CYS A 17 -0.42 6.84 10.63
CA CYS A 17 -0.46 6.13 9.34
C CYS A 17 -1.49 5.00 9.34
N VAL A 18 -1.48 4.17 10.37
CA VAL A 18 -2.40 3.02 10.49
C VAL A 18 -3.85 3.49 10.55
N VAL A 19 -4.15 4.46 11.42
CA VAL A 19 -5.52 4.95 11.65
C VAL A 19 -6.06 5.74 10.46
N THR A 20 -5.22 6.45 9.73
CA THR A 20 -5.66 7.27 8.59
C THR A 20 -5.76 6.50 7.28
N ILE A 21 -5.03 5.40 7.11
CA ILE A 21 -4.96 4.66 5.85
C ILE A 21 -5.79 3.37 5.91
N LEU A 22 -5.52 2.48 6.87
CA LEU A 22 -6.07 1.12 6.84
C LEU A 22 -7.60 1.02 6.92
N PRO A 23 -8.32 1.80 7.75
CA PRO A 23 -9.77 1.67 7.86
C PRO A 23 -10.53 2.03 6.60
N PHE A 24 -9.91 2.79 5.70
CA PHE A 24 -10.57 3.32 4.50
C PHE A 24 -10.30 2.49 3.23
N LEU A 25 -9.41 1.50 3.27
CA LEU A 25 -9.01 0.74 2.09
C LEU A 25 -10.15 -0.03 1.42
N GLY A 26 -11.09 -0.52 2.20
CA GLY A 26 -12.22 -1.32 1.70
C GLY A 26 -13.53 -0.55 1.52
N LEU A 27 -13.58 0.75 1.89
CA LEU A 27 -14.84 1.50 1.86
C LEU A 27 -15.23 2.02 0.47
N PRO A 28 -14.33 2.63 -0.32
CA PRO A 28 -14.69 3.09 -1.64
C PRO A 28 -14.60 1.96 -2.66
N GLU A 29 -15.55 1.92 -3.58
CA GLU A 29 -15.46 1.09 -4.79
C GLU A 29 -14.22 1.46 -5.62
N TYR A 30 -13.85 0.61 -6.59
CA TYR A 30 -12.74 0.91 -7.48
C TYR A 30 -12.99 2.20 -8.28
N HIS A 31 -12.10 3.17 -8.17
CA HIS A 31 -12.25 4.48 -8.80
C HIS A 31 -11.57 4.60 -10.16
N THR A 32 -10.56 3.79 -10.43
CA THR A 32 -9.78 3.83 -11.66
C THR A 32 -9.95 2.54 -12.45
N LYS A 33 -9.77 2.60 -13.77
CA LYS A 33 -9.78 1.41 -14.62
C LYS A 33 -8.61 0.45 -14.31
N GLY A 34 -7.58 0.95 -13.64
CA GLY A 34 -6.39 0.17 -13.29
C GLY A 34 -6.63 -0.78 -12.11
N GLU A 35 -7.25 -0.30 -11.05
CA GLU A 35 -7.47 -1.10 -9.83
C GLU A 35 -8.22 -2.43 -10.09
N PRO A 36 -9.39 -2.44 -10.74
CA PRO A 36 -10.09 -3.71 -11.00
C PRO A 36 -9.31 -4.62 -11.93
N ARG A 37 -8.52 -4.09 -12.86
CA ARG A 37 -7.65 -4.89 -13.74
C ARG A 37 -6.61 -5.67 -12.93
N GLU A 38 -5.89 -5.01 -12.02
CA GLU A 38 -4.90 -5.67 -11.16
C GLU A 38 -5.56 -6.73 -10.25
N SER A 39 -6.75 -6.44 -9.76
CA SER A 39 -7.55 -7.36 -8.93
C SER A 39 -8.00 -8.59 -9.71
N ILE A 40 -8.49 -8.42 -10.95
CA ILE A 40 -8.91 -9.51 -11.84
C ILE A 40 -7.75 -10.44 -12.17
N VAL A 41 -6.56 -9.87 -12.47
CA VAL A 41 -5.37 -10.68 -12.75
C VAL A 41 -4.96 -11.48 -11.52
N SER A 42 -4.99 -10.87 -10.33
CA SER A 42 -4.67 -11.54 -9.06
C SER A 42 -5.69 -12.64 -8.72
N TYR A 43 -6.97 -12.40 -8.99
CA TYR A 43 -8.02 -13.40 -8.88
C TYR A 43 -7.79 -14.58 -9.81
N SER A 44 -7.46 -14.31 -11.09
CA SER A 44 -7.14 -15.35 -12.07
C SER A 44 -5.93 -16.21 -11.65
N MET A 45 -4.93 -15.61 -10.98
CA MET A 45 -3.81 -16.37 -10.40
C MET A 45 -4.27 -17.38 -9.37
N LEU A 46 -5.16 -16.97 -8.46
CA LEU A 46 -5.67 -17.81 -7.39
C LEU A 46 -6.62 -18.90 -7.93
N GLU A 47 -7.45 -18.57 -8.92
CA GLU A 47 -8.40 -19.51 -9.50
C GLU A 47 -7.73 -20.59 -10.37
N SER A 48 -6.74 -20.19 -11.18
CA SER A 48 -6.04 -21.10 -12.12
C SER A 48 -4.78 -21.73 -11.54
N ASP A 49 -4.36 -21.35 -10.34
CA ASP A 49 -3.06 -21.67 -9.71
C ASP A 49 -1.85 -21.36 -10.63
N ASN A 50 -2.01 -20.41 -11.55
CA ASN A 50 -0.98 -20.00 -12.48
C ASN A 50 -0.36 -18.65 -12.06
N TRP A 51 0.71 -18.74 -11.29
CA TRP A 51 1.42 -17.58 -10.74
C TRP A 51 2.45 -16.97 -11.69
N ILE A 52 2.82 -17.70 -12.75
CA ILE A 52 3.88 -17.29 -13.69
C ILE A 52 3.29 -16.51 -14.86
N LEU A 53 2.21 -16.98 -15.43
CA LEU A 53 1.58 -16.39 -16.60
C LEU A 53 0.07 -16.19 -16.37
N PRO A 54 -0.32 -15.30 -15.47
CA PRO A 54 -1.73 -15.04 -15.22
C PRO A 54 -2.40 -14.43 -16.47
N ARG A 55 -3.71 -14.47 -16.50
CA ARG A 55 -4.49 -13.91 -17.60
C ARG A 55 -5.51 -12.92 -17.11
N ASN A 56 -5.73 -11.87 -17.87
CA ASN A 56 -6.80 -10.91 -17.65
C ASN A 56 -8.09 -11.46 -18.29
N ASN A 57 -9.11 -11.75 -17.48
CA ASN A 57 -10.39 -12.33 -17.93
C ASN A 57 -10.22 -13.59 -18.83
N GLY A 58 -9.25 -14.44 -18.54
CA GLY A 58 -9.00 -15.67 -19.30
C GLY A 58 -8.40 -15.49 -20.71
N GLY A 59 -8.18 -14.25 -21.16
CA GLY A 59 -7.70 -13.95 -22.52
C GLY A 59 -6.29 -13.38 -22.58
N GLU A 60 -6.15 -12.11 -22.32
CA GLU A 60 -4.90 -11.36 -22.52
C GLU A 60 -3.87 -11.60 -21.42
N ILE A 61 -2.59 -11.65 -21.81
CA ILE A 61 -1.49 -11.64 -20.87
C ILE A 61 -1.29 -10.20 -20.39
N PRO A 62 -1.22 -9.94 -19.07
CA PRO A 62 -0.93 -8.62 -18.54
C PRO A 62 0.44 -8.13 -19.03
N TYR A 63 0.51 -6.88 -19.47
CA TYR A 63 1.76 -6.27 -19.92
C TYR A 63 2.63 -5.76 -18.77
N LYS A 64 2.09 -5.71 -17.55
CA LYS A 64 2.85 -5.30 -16.35
C LYS A 64 3.56 -6.50 -15.72
N PRO A 65 4.74 -6.27 -15.08
CA PRO A 65 5.41 -7.30 -14.31
C PRO A 65 4.50 -7.87 -13.21
N PRO A 66 4.54 -9.18 -12.93
CA PRO A 66 3.57 -9.84 -12.06
C PRO A 66 3.76 -9.58 -10.56
N PHE A 67 4.82 -8.87 -10.15
CA PHE A 67 5.15 -8.65 -8.74
C PHE A 67 3.99 -8.06 -7.93
N PHE A 68 3.32 -7.04 -8.45
CA PHE A 68 2.19 -6.43 -7.76
C PHE A 68 1.01 -7.39 -7.64
N HIS A 69 0.69 -8.12 -8.70
CA HIS A 69 -0.36 -9.15 -8.68
C HIS A 69 -0.04 -10.26 -7.66
N TRP A 70 1.22 -10.67 -7.54
CA TRP A 70 1.66 -11.64 -6.53
C TRP A 70 1.41 -11.13 -5.11
N THR A 71 1.66 -9.85 -4.85
CA THR A 71 1.42 -9.28 -3.51
C THR A 71 -0.07 -9.22 -3.18
N ILE A 72 -0.92 -8.86 -4.15
CA ILE A 72 -2.38 -8.87 -3.98
C ILE A 72 -2.86 -10.31 -3.76
N ALA A 73 -2.45 -11.26 -4.59
CA ALA A 73 -2.83 -12.66 -4.47
C ALA A 73 -2.40 -13.24 -3.11
N ALA A 74 -1.15 -12.98 -2.68
CA ALA A 74 -0.65 -13.42 -1.38
C ALA A 74 -1.44 -12.85 -0.21
N VAL A 75 -1.82 -11.57 -0.25
CA VAL A 75 -2.68 -10.97 0.77
C VAL A 75 -4.08 -11.58 0.73
N SER A 76 -4.61 -11.83 -0.46
CA SER A 76 -5.94 -12.42 -0.63
C SER A 76 -6.02 -13.85 -0.14
N THR A 77 -4.93 -14.63 -0.18
CA THR A 77 -4.90 -15.97 0.44
C THR A 77 -5.15 -15.91 1.95
N LEU A 78 -4.69 -14.86 2.63
CA LEU A 78 -4.95 -14.64 4.07
C LEU A 78 -6.43 -14.28 4.34
N ASN A 79 -7.15 -13.83 3.31
CA ASN A 79 -8.58 -13.53 3.35
C ASN A 79 -9.43 -14.65 2.72
N GLY A 80 -9.01 -15.89 2.84
CA GLY A 80 -9.74 -17.05 2.30
C GLY A 80 -9.75 -17.13 0.77
N GLY A 81 -8.78 -16.51 0.09
CA GLY A 81 -8.68 -16.48 -1.38
C GLY A 81 -9.56 -15.42 -2.05
N GLN A 82 -10.27 -14.61 -1.28
CA GLN A 82 -11.13 -13.55 -1.84
C GLN A 82 -10.34 -12.29 -2.13
N VAL A 83 -10.33 -11.89 -3.41
CA VAL A 83 -9.78 -10.60 -3.86
C VAL A 83 -10.86 -9.54 -3.69
N THR A 84 -10.61 -8.57 -2.82
CA THR A 84 -11.50 -7.45 -2.50
C THR A 84 -10.76 -6.13 -2.71
N GLU A 85 -11.48 -5.00 -2.65
CA GLU A 85 -10.88 -3.68 -2.67
C GLU A 85 -9.80 -3.52 -1.59
N MET A 86 -10.10 -4.03 -0.38
CA MET A 86 -9.16 -3.99 0.73
C MET A 86 -7.89 -4.78 0.44
N THR A 87 -8.01 -6.04 -0.03
CA THR A 87 -6.83 -6.88 -0.30
C THR A 87 -6.01 -6.36 -1.48
N SER A 88 -6.66 -5.71 -2.44
CA SER A 88 -6.00 -5.12 -3.61
C SER A 88 -5.19 -3.86 -3.27
N ARG A 89 -5.66 -3.05 -2.32
CA ARG A 89 -5.02 -1.79 -1.90
C ARG A 89 -4.03 -1.97 -0.76
N LEU A 90 -4.15 -3.05 0.02
CA LEU A 90 -3.30 -3.29 1.18
C LEU A 90 -1.79 -3.32 0.87
N PRO A 91 -1.30 -3.94 -0.23
CA PRO A 91 0.12 -3.88 -0.59
C PRO A 91 0.64 -2.45 -0.79
N SER A 92 -0.12 -1.61 -1.52
CA SER A 92 0.23 -0.20 -1.74
C SER A 92 0.20 0.61 -0.44
N ALA A 93 -0.78 0.37 0.43
CA ALA A 93 -0.86 1.02 1.74
C ALA A 93 0.34 0.66 2.62
N ILE A 94 0.74 -0.61 2.67
CA ILE A 94 1.93 -1.06 3.41
C ILE A 94 3.19 -0.41 2.83
N ALA A 95 3.31 -0.31 1.51
CA ALA A 95 4.44 0.33 0.86
C ALA A 95 4.51 1.83 1.21
N LEU A 96 3.39 2.55 1.18
CA LEU A 96 3.32 3.96 1.55
C LEU A 96 3.68 4.19 3.02
N ILE A 97 3.14 3.39 3.93
CA ILE A 97 3.47 3.44 5.36
C ILE A 97 4.97 3.19 5.56
N SER A 98 5.50 2.14 4.93
CA SER A 98 6.92 1.79 5.02
C SER A 98 7.81 2.91 4.50
N MET A 99 7.50 3.48 3.34
CA MET A 99 8.23 4.60 2.75
C MET A 99 8.22 5.82 3.69
N THR A 100 7.08 6.15 4.27
CA THR A 100 6.94 7.25 5.23
C THR A 100 7.79 7.04 6.47
N LEU A 101 7.75 5.84 7.06
CA LEU A 101 8.53 5.51 8.27
C LEU A 101 10.02 5.44 8.00
N PHE A 102 10.46 4.86 6.88
CA PHE A 102 11.87 4.84 6.50
C PHE A 102 12.39 6.25 6.21
N GLY A 103 11.59 7.07 5.52
CA GLY A 103 11.90 8.48 5.30
C GLY A 103 12.05 9.23 6.63
N PHE A 104 11.11 9.04 7.56
CA PHE A 104 11.22 9.60 8.91
C PHE A 104 12.51 9.19 9.61
N LEU A 105 12.84 7.89 9.65
CA LEU A 105 14.05 7.39 10.30
C LEU A 105 15.32 7.96 9.67
N PHE A 106 15.35 8.08 8.35
CA PHE A 106 16.48 8.63 7.61
C PHE A 106 16.72 10.10 7.95
N PHE A 107 15.68 10.93 7.93
CA PHE A 107 15.78 12.35 8.20
C PHE A 107 15.96 12.66 9.69
N ALA A 108 15.35 11.88 10.59
CA ALA A 108 15.51 12.05 12.03
C ALA A 108 16.96 11.93 12.47
N LYS A 109 17.71 10.99 11.88
CA LYS A 109 19.15 10.81 12.16
C LYS A 109 20.04 11.93 11.59
N ARG A 110 19.63 12.58 10.50
CA ARG A 110 20.48 13.53 9.76
C ARG A 110 20.11 14.99 9.98
N LYS A 111 18.85 15.30 10.14
CA LYS A 111 18.31 16.66 10.16
C LYS A 111 17.44 16.96 11.39
N GLY A 112 17.26 15.98 12.25
CA GLY A 112 16.45 16.10 13.47
C GLY A 112 14.97 15.73 13.28
N THR A 113 14.30 15.56 14.42
CA THR A 113 12.91 15.02 14.48
C THR A 113 11.89 15.94 13.81
N GLU A 114 12.08 17.25 13.87
CA GLU A 114 11.14 18.22 13.28
C GLU A 114 11.11 18.14 11.76
N VAL A 115 12.28 18.10 11.12
CA VAL A 115 12.40 17.94 9.66
C VAL A 115 11.87 16.57 9.22
N ALA A 116 12.12 15.54 10.00
CA ALA A 116 11.62 14.20 9.73
C ALA A 116 10.08 14.12 9.76
N LEU A 117 9.45 14.76 10.76
CA LEU A 117 7.99 14.85 10.85
C LEU A 117 7.38 15.64 9.68
N LEU A 118 8.01 16.77 9.31
CA LEU A 118 7.57 17.56 8.17
C LEU A 118 7.62 16.74 6.88
N THR A 119 8.73 16.02 6.64
CA THR A 119 8.88 15.14 5.48
C THR A 119 7.82 14.04 5.46
N ALA A 120 7.60 13.39 6.60
CA ALA A 120 6.58 12.35 6.73
C ALA A 120 5.17 12.90 6.45
N PHE A 121 4.85 14.09 6.97
CA PHE A 121 3.57 14.75 6.73
C PHE A 121 3.36 15.09 5.24
N ILE A 122 4.37 15.65 4.58
CA ILE A 122 4.32 15.93 3.13
C ILE A 122 4.10 14.64 2.34
N THR A 123 4.77 13.54 2.71
CA THR A 123 4.60 12.23 2.07
C THR A 123 3.16 11.71 2.23
N LEU A 124 2.61 11.76 3.45
CA LEU A 124 1.25 11.28 3.74
C LEU A 124 0.15 12.12 3.09
N THR A 125 0.38 13.41 2.87
CA THR A 125 -0.60 14.31 2.26
C THR A 125 -0.44 14.44 0.75
N ASN A 126 0.50 13.71 0.16
CA ASN A 126 0.71 13.75 -1.29
C ASN A 126 -0.42 12.99 -2.00
N PHE A 127 -1.27 13.75 -2.70
CA PHE A 127 -2.44 13.23 -3.42
C PHE A 127 -2.07 12.16 -4.47
N GLU A 128 -0.98 12.34 -5.20
CA GLU A 128 -0.58 11.39 -6.24
C GLU A 128 -0.18 10.03 -5.67
N LEU A 129 0.43 9.98 -4.47
CA LEU A 129 0.75 8.73 -3.80
C LEU A 129 -0.51 7.96 -3.36
N HIS A 130 -1.56 8.67 -2.95
CA HIS A 130 -2.84 8.05 -2.61
C HIS A 130 -3.64 7.61 -3.84
N ARG A 131 -3.43 8.26 -4.98
CA ARG A 131 -4.12 7.94 -6.23
C ARG A 131 -3.49 6.76 -6.98
N ALA A 132 -2.19 6.56 -6.82
CA ALA A 132 -1.42 5.54 -7.54
C ALA A 132 -1.52 4.13 -6.93
N GLY A 133 -2.08 4.02 -5.70
CA GLY A 133 -2.22 2.78 -4.91
C GLY A 133 -3.51 1.99 -5.16
#